data_539bb0e6cd795a66f3ef41bfa1e24378
#
_entry.id   539bb0e6cd795a66f3ef41bfa1e24378
#
_cell.length_a   1.000
_cell.length_b   1.000
_cell.length_c   1.000
_cell.angle_alpha   90.00
_cell.angle_beta   90.00
_cell.angle_gamma   90.00
#
_symmetry.space_group_name_H-M   'P 1'
#
loop_
_entity.id
_entity.type
_entity.pdbx_description
1 polymer ?
#
loop_
_entity_poly.entity_id
_entity_poly.type
_entity_poly.pdbx_seq_one_letter_code
_entity_poly.pdbx_strand_id
1 'polypeptide(L)'
;MLSTSGNIPLDPSAAFGADASGAHVAASRDTRASGVKLAVHNLTMRYGNGHTALRDFNLSVRAGEMVVVLGSNGSGKSTFMKCVVGLNQPTAGSVEVAGCDLAALSGNALRQARLPLALISQSANLVKRRSVLANVCCGALGRHRTLATALGRLPRAEIETSRACLDEVGLLHLAAQRAGTLSGGQAQRVAIARALVQRPHVLLADEPVASLDPEAADEVMRLLRRLATEDGLAVVCVLHQPELAARYADRLVGLRNGQMEFDQQAPEVSSAQISRLYVDGAS
;
A
#
# COMPACT_ATOMS: atom_id res chain seq x y z
N MET A 1 31.48 -5.42 32.43
CA MET A 1 30.32 -4.86 33.14
C MET A 1 29.42 -4.21 32.11
N LEU A 2 28.43 -4.96 31.74
CA LEU A 2 27.05 -4.67 31.38
C LEU A 2 26.76 -3.30 30.73
N SER A 3 26.57 -3.33 29.42
CA SER A 3 25.88 -2.31 28.63
C SER A 3 24.46 -2.82 28.36
N THR A 4 23.48 -2.17 28.99
CA THR A 4 22.06 -2.39 28.79
C THR A 4 21.60 -1.63 27.54
N SER A 5 21.21 -2.36 26.50
CA SER A 5 20.45 -1.84 25.35
C SER A 5 19.03 -1.52 25.79
N GLY A 6 18.71 -0.22 25.88
CA GLY A 6 17.36 0.27 26.12
C GLY A 6 16.53 0.20 24.87
N ASN A 7 15.57 -0.70 24.89
CA ASN A 7 14.46 -0.76 23.93
C ASN A 7 13.54 0.43 24.21
N ILE A 8 13.37 1.36 23.27
CA ILE A 8 12.45 2.48 23.36
C ILE A 8 11.12 2.02 22.77
N PRO A 9 10.04 1.87 23.57
CA PRO A 9 8.73 1.59 23.05
C PRO A 9 8.20 2.83 22.35
N LEU A 10 7.77 2.68 21.08
CA LEU A 10 7.05 3.70 20.34
C LEU A 10 5.61 3.73 20.83
N ASP A 11 5.27 4.73 21.65
CA ASP A 11 3.90 5.04 22.03
C ASP A 11 3.23 5.87 20.93
N PRO A 12 2.16 5.37 20.26
CA PRO A 12 1.48 6.09 19.21
C PRO A 12 0.41 7.09 19.71
N SER A 13 0.30 7.35 21.01
CA SER A 13 -0.84 8.11 21.58
C SER A 13 -0.63 9.62 21.76
N ALA A 14 0.54 10.16 21.48
CA ALA A 14 0.83 11.58 21.67
C ALA A 14 0.84 12.35 20.36
N ALA A 15 -0.25 12.91 19.93
CA ALA A 15 -0.49 14.17 19.20
C ALA A 15 -1.76 14.15 18.32
N PHE A 16 -2.94 14.20 18.93
CA PHE A 16 -4.12 14.77 18.24
C PHE A 16 -4.91 15.60 19.25
N GLY A 17 -4.70 16.92 19.22
CA GLY A 17 -5.53 17.90 19.90
C GLY A 17 -6.93 17.89 19.30
N ALA A 18 -7.94 17.87 20.16
CA ALA A 18 -9.35 17.96 19.83
C ALA A 18 -9.70 19.38 19.38
N ASP A 19 -10.41 19.51 18.26
CA ASP A 19 -11.67 20.25 18.13
C ASP A 19 -12.14 20.28 16.68
N ALA A 20 -13.34 19.74 16.42
CA ALA A 20 -14.37 20.27 15.53
C ALA A 20 -15.53 19.27 15.34
N SER A 21 -16.67 19.62 15.94
CA SER A 21 -18.07 19.35 15.58
C SER A 21 -18.51 17.99 15.09
N GLY A 22 -19.28 17.29 15.93
CA GLY A 22 -19.98 16.05 15.66
C GLY A 22 -21.09 16.19 14.64
N ALA A 23 -21.03 15.28 13.66
CA ALA A 23 -22.16 14.72 12.92
C ALA A 23 -21.81 13.49 12.05
N HIS A 24 -20.54 13.00 12.00
CA HIS A 24 -20.19 11.79 11.25
C HIS A 24 -19.37 10.76 12.05
N VAL A 25 -19.57 10.67 13.38
CA VAL A 25 -18.69 9.93 14.29
C VAL A 25 -19.13 8.45 14.50
N ALA A 26 -20.24 7.99 13.93
CA ALA A 26 -20.75 6.65 14.23
C ALA A 26 -20.02 5.49 13.51
N ALA A 27 -19.52 5.71 12.27
CA ALA A 27 -18.81 4.65 11.52
C ALA A 27 -17.33 4.49 11.91
N SER A 28 -16.67 5.57 12.36
CA SER A 28 -15.22 5.57 12.64
C SER A 28 -14.82 4.89 13.96
N ARG A 29 -15.77 4.59 14.85
CA ARG A 29 -15.48 3.95 16.16
C ARG A 29 -15.23 2.44 16.05
N ASP A 30 -15.81 1.78 15.07
CA ASP A 30 -15.73 0.31 14.94
C ASP A 30 -14.40 -0.16 14.33
N THR A 31 -13.83 0.64 13.43
CA THR A 31 -12.57 0.28 12.74
C THR A 31 -11.32 0.33 13.64
N ARG A 32 -11.29 1.21 14.66
CA ARG A 32 -10.16 1.28 15.63
C ARG A 32 -10.13 0.10 16.57
N ALA A 33 -11.29 -0.41 17.01
CA ALA A 33 -11.39 -1.55 17.89
C ALA A 33 -11.16 -2.89 17.18
N SER A 34 -11.40 -2.97 15.86
CA SER A 34 -11.35 -4.20 15.08
C SER A 34 -9.98 -4.53 14.47
N GLY A 35 -8.95 -3.68 14.65
CA GLY A 35 -7.64 -3.86 14.01
C GLY A 35 -7.63 -3.55 12.50
N VAL A 36 -8.75 -3.09 11.91
CA VAL A 36 -8.87 -2.72 10.50
C VAL A 36 -8.04 -1.47 10.22
N LYS A 37 -7.19 -1.53 9.18
CA LYS A 37 -6.31 -0.43 8.75
C LYS A 37 -6.78 0.22 7.44
N LEU A 38 -7.47 -0.54 6.60
CA LEU A 38 -8.13 -0.06 5.40
C LEU A 38 -9.57 -0.55 5.39
N ALA A 39 -10.53 0.36 5.21
CA ALA A 39 -11.93 0.01 4.98
C ALA A 39 -12.45 0.79 3.78
N VAL A 40 -13.14 0.09 2.91
CA VAL A 40 -13.78 0.63 1.70
C VAL A 40 -15.24 0.20 1.74
N HIS A 41 -16.15 1.18 1.67
CA HIS A 41 -17.58 0.96 1.80
C HIS A 41 -18.32 1.46 0.57
N ASN A 42 -19.03 0.55 -0.12
CA ASN A 42 -19.89 0.80 -1.26
C ASN A 42 -19.24 1.71 -2.33
N LEU A 43 -17.94 1.49 -2.55
CA LEU A 43 -17.13 2.32 -3.43
C LEU A 43 -17.64 2.21 -4.87
N THR A 44 -18.12 3.33 -5.41
CA THR A 44 -18.54 3.45 -6.79
C THR A 44 -17.74 4.55 -7.47
N MET A 45 -17.20 4.24 -8.64
CA MET A 45 -16.47 5.21 -9.47
C MET A 45 -17.00 5.22 -10.88
N ARG A 46 -17.60 6.36 -11.26
CA ARG A 46 -18.08 6.65 -12.61
C ARG A 46 -17.28 7.78 -13.21
N TYR A 47 -16.68 7.55 -14.36
CA TYR A 47 -15.94 8.58 -15.09
C TYR A 47 -16.88 9.51 -15.87
N GLY A 48 -16.39 10.71 -16.23
CA GLY A 48 -17.17 11.71 -16.95
C GLY A 48 -17.70 11.27 -18.32
N ASN A 49 -17.08 10.25 -18.93
CA ASN A 49 -17.56 9.61 -20.17
C ASN A 49 -18.73 8.61 -19.95
N GLY A 50 -19.25 8.51 -18.72
CA GLY A 50 -20.35 7.61 -18.36
C GLY A 50 -19.92 6.19 -17.96
N HIS A 51 -18.65 5.80 -18.17
CA HIS A 51 -18.14 4.48 -17.82
C HIS A 51 -18.09 4.31 -16.29
N THR A 52 -18.74 3.26 -15.77
CA THR A 52 -18.66 2.88 -14.35
C THR A 52 -17.57 1.83 -14.17
N ALA A 53 -16.43 2.25 -13.62
CA ALA A 53 -15.26 1.40 -13.45
C ALA A 53 -15.27 0.60 -12.15
N LEU A 54 -16.05 1.03 -11.15
CA LEU A 54 -16.31 0.30 -9.90
C LEU A 54 -17.77 0.52 -9.50
N ARG A 55 -18.41 -0.52 -8.96
CA ARG A 55 -19.77 -0.49 -8.48
C ARG A 55 -19.88 -1.25 -7.15
N ASP A 56 -20.30 -0.53 -6.11
CA ASP A 56 -20.61 -1.04 -4.77
C ASP A 56 -19.50 -1.96 -4.21
N PHE A 57 -18.24 -1.60 -4.47
CA PHE A 57 -17.09 -2.39 -4.03
C PHE A 57 -16.85 -2.18 -2.54
N ASN A 58 -16.74 -3.28 -1.80
CA ASN A 58 -16.51 -3.29 -0.36
C ASN A 58 -15.24 -4.07 -0.04
N LEU A 59 -14.38 -3.57 0.85
CA LEU A 59 -13.17 -4.27 1.29
C LEU A 59 -12.76 -3.78 2.67
N SER A 60 -12.43 -4.70 3.56
CA SER A 60 -11.75 -4.37 4.82
C SER A 60 -10.45 -5.16 4.93
N VAL A 61 -9.37 -4.51 5.36
CA VAL A 61 -8.07 -5.16 5.54
C VAL A 61 -7.54 -4.85 6.93
N ARG A 62 -7.15 -5.89 7.66
CA ARG A 62 -6.64 -5.79 9.04
C ARG A 62 -5.13 -5.63 9.07
N ALA A 63 -4.64 -5.17 10.20
CA ALA A 63 -3.21 -5.25 10.52
C ALA A 63 -2.76 -6.72 10.45
N GLY A 64 -1.60 -6.97 9.84
CA GLY A 64 -1.07 -8.32 9.69
C GLY A 64 -1.66 -9.13 8.53
N GLU A 65 -2.60 -8.58 7.78
CA GLU A 65 -3.31 -9.28 6.70
C GLU A 65 -2.74 -8.88 5.33
N MET A 66 -2.52 -9.89 4.47
CA MET A 66 -2.19 -9.72 3.07
C MET A 66 -3.36 -10.13 2.19
N VAL A 67 -4.00 -9.15 1.55
CA VAL A 67 -5.11 -9.34 0.61
C VAL A 67 -4.60 -9.17 -0.81
N VAL A 68 -4.93 -10.11 -1.70
CA VAL A 68 -4.61 -9.97 -3.12
C VAL A 68 -5.88 -9.80 -3.94
N VAL A 69 -5.89 -8.75 -4.77
CA VAL A 69 -6.97 -8.46 -5.72
C VAL A 69 -6.61 -9.01 -7.09
N LEU A 70 -7.42 -9.93 -7.59
CA LEU A 70 -7.31 -10.58 -8.90
C LEU A 70 -8.37 -10.05 -9.86
N GLY A 71 -8.10 -10.14 -11.16
CA GLY A 71 -9.04 -9.82 -12.22
C GLY A 71 -8.37 -9.52 -13.54
N SER A 72 -9.13 -9.56 -14.64
CA SER A 72 -8.65 -9.24 -15.99
C SER A 72 -8.28 -7.76 -16.15
N ASN A 73 -7.65 -7.40 -17.26
CA ASN A 73 -7.43 -6.01 -17.64
C ASN A 73 -8.79 -5.30 -17.79
N GLY A 74 -8.88 -4.06 -17.29
CA GLY A 74 -10.15 -3.32 -17.29
C GLY A 74 -11.15 -3.70 -16.20
N SER A 75 -10.87 -4.68 -15.34
CA SER A 75 -11.79 -5.09 -14.27
C SER A 75 -12.04 -4.05 -13.18
N GLY A 76 -11.23 -2.97 -13.11
CA GLY A 76 -11.40 -1.89 -12.12
C GLY A 76 -10.27 -1.80 -11.08
N LYS A 77 -9.29 -2.72 -11.05
CA LYS A 77 -8.20 -2.79 -10.05
C LYS A 77 -7.42 -1.48 -9.91
N SER A 78 -6.96 -0.91 -11.02
CA SER A 78 -6.22 0.36 -11.00
C SER A 78 -7.10 1.54 -10.59
N THR A 79 -8.41 1.50 -10.87
CA THR A 79 -9.37 2.49 -10.38
C THR A 79 -9.55 2.39 -8.87
N PHE A 80 -9.69 1.16 -8.34
CA PHE A 80 -9.71 0.89 -6.91
C PHE A 80 -8.47 1.47 -6.22
N MET A 81 -7.27 1.13 -6.70
CA MET A 81 -6.01 1.65 -6.15
C MET A 81 -5.96 3.18 -6.15
N LYS A 82 -6.38 3.84 -7.26
CA LYS A 82 -6.42 5.30 -7.36
C LYS A 82 -7.43 5.94 -6.40
N CYS A 83 -8.56 5.30 -6.14
CA CYS A 83 -9.53 5.76 -5.15
C CYS A 83 -8.96 5.62 -3.73
N VAL A 84 -8.33 4.48 -3.40
CA VAL A 84 -7.74 4.25 -2.07
C VAL A 84 -6.62 5.26 -1.76
N VAL A 85 -5.76 5.58 -2.73
CA VAL A 85 -4.75 6.64 -2.52
C VAL A 85 -5.32 8.06 -2.63
N GLY A 86 -6.63 8.19 -2.93
CA GLY A 86 -7.33 9.47 -3.06
C GLY A 86 -6.87 10.28 -4.28
N LEU A 87 -6.33 9.64 -5.32
CA LEU A 87 -6.06 10.27 -6.62
C LEU A 87 -7.35 10.47 -7.43
N ASN A 88 -8.29 9.55 -7.29
CA ASN A 88 -9.63 9.67 -7.83
C ASN A 88 -10.61 9.85 -6.67
N GLN A 89 -11.46 10.86 -6.76
CA GLN A 89 -12.57 11.01 -5.82
C GLN A 89 -13.70 10.08 -6.26
N PRO A 90 -14.16 9.14 -5.41
CA PRO A 90 -15.25 8.25 -5.77
C PRO A 90 -16.56 9.02 -6.00
N THR A 91 -17.42 8.48 -6.86
CA THR A 91 -18.74 9.05 -7.13
C THR A 91 -19.71 8.78 -5.97
N ALA A 92 -19.50 7.64 -5.27
CA ALA A 92 -20.23 7.27 -4.06
C ALA A 92 -19.38 6.32 -3.20
N GLY A 93 -19.76 6.19 -1.93
CA GLY A 93 -19.04 5.37 -0.95
C GLY A 93 -17.91 6.12 -0.25
N SER A 94 -17.17 5.41 0.61
CA SER A 94 -16.08 5.98 1.40
C SER A 94 -14.84 5.09 1.39
N VAL A 95 -13.68 5.70 1.67
CA VAL A 95 -12.40 5.02 1.85
C VAL A 95 -11.79 5.51 3.15
N GLU A 96 -11.69 4.62 4.13
CA GLU A 96 -11.10 4.90 5.42
C GLU A 96 -9.70 4.26 5.52
N VAL A 97 -8.71 5.08 5.88
CA VAL A 97 -7.34 4.64 6.17
C VAL A 97 -6.99 4.99 7.61
N ALA A 98 -6.64 3.99 8.40
CA ALA A 98 -6.36 4.15 9.83
C ALA A 98 -7.47 4.92 10.59
N GLY A 99 -8.73 4.73 10.21
CA GLY A 99 -9.92 5.36 10.80
C GLY A 99 -10.20 6.79 10.33
N CYS A 100 -9.54 7.25 9.23
CA CYS A 100 -9.81 8.54 8.60
C CYS A 100 -10.45 8.34 7.23
N ASP A 101 -11.66 8.88 6.98
CA ASP A 101 -12.30 8.88 5.67
C ASP A 101 -11.61 9.88 4.74
N LEU A 102 -10.93 9.36 3.71
CA LEU A 102 -10.20 10.17 2.74
C LEU A 102 -11.12 10.93 1.78
N ALA A 103 -12.33 10.40 1.51
CA ALA A 103 -13.28 11.01 0.57
C ALA A 103 -13.87 12.32 1.11
N ALA A 104 -13.95 12.45 2.44
CA ALA A 104 -14.46 13.65 3.12
C ALA A 104 -13.41 14.76 3.27
N LEU A 105 -12.14 14.49 2.92
CA LEU A 105 -11.01 15.39 3.20
C LEU A 105 -10.48 16.04 1.92
N SER A 106 -9.89 17.24 2.09
CA SER A 106 -9.23 17.97 1.00
C SER A 106 -7.97 18.70 1.49
N GLY A 107 -7.15 19.16 0.56
CA GLY A 107 -6.00 20.00 0.85
C GLY A 107 -5.01 19.36 1.85
N ASN A 108 -4.67 20.09 2.91
CA ASN A 108 -3.67 19.65 3.90
C ASN A 108 -4.20 18.50 4.78
N ALA A 109 -5.49 18.47 5.10
CA ALA A 109 -6.10 17.39 5.88
C ALA A 109 -6.02 16.05 5.13
N LEU A 110 -6.38 16.01 3.85
CA LEU A 110 -6.24 14.82 3.00
C LEU A 110 -4.78 14.37 2.89
N ARG A 111 -3.84 15.31 2.75
CA ARG A 111 -2.41 14.98 2.72
C ARG A 111 -1.94 14.31 4.00
N GLN A 112 -2.35 14.81 5.16
CA GLN A 112 -2.01 14.21 6.45
C GLN A 112 -2.63 12.82 6.62
N ALA A 113 -3.91 12.67 6.25
CA ALA A 113 -4.62 11.39 6.33
C ALA A 113 -4.03 10.31 5.39
N ARG A 114 -3.28 10.70 4.36
CA ARG A 114 -2.56 9.77 3.45
C ARG A 114 -1.20 9.33 3.97
N LEU A 115 -0.62 9.95 5.01
CA LEU A 115 0.71 9.57 5.51
C LEU A 115 0.79 8.10 5.95
N PRO A 116 -0.25 7.48 6.57
CA PRO A 116 -0.24 6.07 6.92
C PRO A 116 -0.38 5.12 5.72
N LEU A 117 -0.52 5.64 4.50
CA LEU A 117 -0.73 4.85 3.29
C LEU A 117 0.47 4.99 2.36
N ALA A 118 1.12 3.88 2.01
CA ALA A 118 2.17 3.85 1.01
C ALA A 118 1.74 3.07 -0.24
N LEU A 119 2.22 3.51 -1.41
CA LEU A 119 1.96 2.88 -2.70
C LEU A 119 3.28 2.45 -3.36
N ILE A 120 3.33 1.20 -3.74
CA ILE A 120 4.34 0.61 -4.62
C ILE A 120 3.68 0.41 -5.97
N SER A 121 4.17 1.07 -7.00
CA SER A 121 3.67 0.93 -8.37
C SER A 121 4.40 -0.18 -9.13
N GLN A 122 3.81 -0.64 -10.20
CA GLN A 122 4.36 -1.64 -11.12
C GLN A 122 5.81 -1.33 -11.52
N SER A 123 6.10 -0.08 -11.87
CA SER A 123 7.47 0.40 -12.04
C SER A 123 7.99 0.96 -10.72
N ALA A 124 9.20 0.62 -10.31
CA ALA A 124 9.83 1.10 -9.08
C ALA A 124 9.94 2.64 -9.01
N ASN A 125 9.87 3.33 -10.16
CA ASN A 125 9.90 4.80 -10.28
C ASN A 125 11.05 5.43 -9.50
N LEU A 126 12.26 4.88 -9.65
CA LEU A 126 13.47 5.40 -9.03
C LEU A 126 14.13 6.46 -9.90
N VAL A 127 14.71 7.47 -9.26
CA VAL A 127 15.54 8.47 -9.92
C VAL A 127 16.88 7.83 -10.26
N LYS A 128 17.03 7.34 -11.49
CA LYS A 128 18.15 6.49 -11.95
C LYS A 128 19.55 7.11 -11.71
N ARG A 129 19.67 8.44 -11.78
CA ARG A 129 20.93 9.19 -11.60
C ARG A 129 21.30 9.40 -10.12
N ARG A 130 20.38 9.17 -9.18
CA ARG A 130 20.62 9.29 -7.75
C ARG A 130 21.04 7.94 -7.15
N SER A 131 21.65 8.01 -5.96
CA SER A 131 21.99 6.80 -5.20
C SER A 131 20.73 6.09 -4.70
N VAL A 132 20.86 4.80 -4.39
CA VAL A 132 19.83 3.97 -3.78
C VAL A 132 19.33 4.63 -2.50
N LEU A 133 20.23 5.00 -1.58
CA LEU A 133 19.87 5.67 -0.33
C LEU A 133 19.09 6.97 -0.57
N ALA A 134 19.51 7.79 -1.54
CA ALA A 134 18.80 9.04 -1.86
C ALA A 134 17.38 8.80 -2.37
N ASN A 135 17.15 7.72 -3.10
CA ASN A 135 15.79 7.30 -3.51
C ASN A 135 14.94 6.87 -2.32
N VAL A 136 15.50 6.11 -1.40
CA VAL A 136 14.79 5.65 -0.19
C VAL A 136 14.46 6.84 0.73
N CYS A 137 15.39 7.76 0.93
CA CYS A 137 15.18 8.98 1.71
C CYS A 137 13.99 9.82 1.23
N CYS A 138 13.62 9.74 -0.06
CA CYS A 138 12.43 10.44 -0.57
C CYS A 138 11.13 10.00 0.15
N GLY A 139 11.07 8.80 0.73
CA GLY A 139 9.94 8.34 1.54
C GLY A 139 9.64 9.21 2.76
N ALA A 140 10.67 9.89 3.32
CA ALA A 140 10.50 10.77 4.47
C ALA A 140 9.89 12.15 4.11
N LEU A 141 9.90 12.56 2.83
CA LEU A 141 9.53 13.91 2.41
C LEU A 141 8.10 14.29 2.77
N GLY A 142 7.19 13.31 2.79
CA GLY A 142 5.79 13.54 3.16
C GLY A 142 5.60 14.07 4.58
N ARG A 143 6.49 13.71 5.51
CA ARG A 143 6.44 14.10 6.93
C ARG A 143 7.18 15.40 7.23
N HIS A 144 8.11 15.82 6.38
CA HIS A 144 8.94 17.01 6.60
C HIS A 144 8.64 18.10 5.58
N ARG A 145 8.17 19.26 6.06
CA ARG A 145 7.84 20.44 5.23
C ARG A 145 8.63 21.65 5.68
N THR A 146 9.96 21.53 5.66
CA THR A 146 10.85 22.65 5.98
C THR A 146 11.56 23.14 4.72
N LEU A 147 12.03 24.38 4.74
CA LEU A 147 12.86 24.93 3.67
C LEU A 147 14.11 24.06 3.47
N ALA A 148 14.70 23.56 4.55
CA ALA A 148 15.84 22.66 4.51
C ALA A 148 15.53 21.38 3.73
N THR A 149 14.33 20.79 3.94
CA THR A 149 13.88 19.60 3.21
C THR A 149 13.64 19.89 1.73
N ALA A 150 13.08 21.07 1.40
CA ALA A 150 12.93 21.51 0.01
C ALA A 150 14.28 21.64 -0.70
N LEU A 151 15.34 22.01 0.04
CA LEU A 151 16.73 22.04 -0.43
C LEU A 151 17.45 20.67 -0.37
N GLY A 152 16.70 19.58 -0.13
CA GLY A 152 17.24 18.22 -0.11
C GLY A 152 17.98 17.84 1.19
N ARG A 153 17.83 18.63 2.26
CA ARG A 153 18.42 18.34 3.58
C ARG A 153 17.41 17.68 4.47
N LEU A 154 17.56 16.37 4.71
CA LEU A 154 16.78 15.61 5.67
C LEU A 154 17.47 15.58 7.04
N PRO A 155 16.69 15.46 8.14
CA PRO A 155 17.23 15.16 9.46
C PRO A 155 18.07 13.87 9.43
N ARG A 156 19.16 13.83 10.22
CA ARG A 156 20.02 12.65 10.30
C ARG A 156 19.25 11.38 10.70
N ALA A 157 18.30 11.50 11.61
CA ALA A 157 17.43 10.40 12.02
C ALA A 157 16.68 9.76 10.83
N GLU A 158 16.21 10.54 9.85
CA GLU A 158 15.52 10.01 8.68
C GLU A 158 16.49 9.31 7.70
N ILE A 159 17.75 9.74 7.66
CA ILE A 159 18.78 9.06 6.88
C ILE A 159 19.09 7.68 7.51
N GLU A 160 19.20 7.62 8.84
CA GLU A 160 19.42 6.35 9.54
C GLU A 160 18.20 5.42 9.43
N THR A 161 16.98 5.95 9.54
CA THR A 161 15.74 5.17 9.24
C THR A 161 15.78 4.63 7.82
N SER A 162 16.20 5.44 6.84
CA SER A 162 16.30 5.00 5.44
C SER A 162 17.34 3.89 5.25
N ARG A 163 18.44 3.92 6.01
CA ARG A 163 19.44 2.85 6.03
C ARG A 163 18.87 1.56 6.63
N ALA A 164 18.16 1.67 7.74
CA ALA A 164 17.49 0.53 8.37
C ALA A 164 16.47 -0.13 7.42
N CYS A 165 15.64 0.67 6.72
CA CYS A 165 14.73 0.14 5.72
C CYS A 165 15.45 -0.51 4.51
N LEU A 166 16.63 -0.02 4.13
CA LEU A 166 17.46 -0.68 3.11
C LEU A 166 18.05 -2.00 3.61
N ASP A 167 18.43 -2.08 4.87
CA ASP A 167 18.90 -3.30 5.51
C ASP A 167 17.80 -4.36 5.58
N GLU A 168 16.59 -3.94 5.94
CA GLU A 168 15.40 -4.78 6.01
C GLU A 168 15.06 -5.46 4.67
N VAL A 169 15.29 -4.78 3.55
CA VAL A 169 15.13 -5.37 2.21
C VAL A 169 16.41 -6.02 1.67
N GLY A 170 17.48 -6.13 2.49
CA GLY A 170 18.76 -6.79 2.16
C GLY A 170 19.66 -6.01 1.19
N LEU A 171 19.45 -4.68 1.04
CA LEU A 171 20.12 -3.87 0.03
C LEU A 171 20.98 -2.72 0.61
N LEU A 172 21.28 -2.75 1.93
CA LEU A 172 22.10 -1.70 2.55
C LEU A 172 23.48 -1.56 1.91
N HIS A 173 24.09 -2.66 1.47
CA HIS A 173 25.38 -2.69 0.79
C HIS A 173 25.38 -1.92 -0.55
N LEU A 174 24.21 -1.69 -1.17
CA LEU A 174 24.03 -0.92 -2.39
C LEU A 174 23.69 0.56 -2.15
N ALA A 175 23.67 1.03 -0.90
CA ALA A 175 23.17 2.37 -0.51
C ALA A 175 23.82 3.51 -1.31
N ALA A 176 25.12 3.44 -1.62
CA ALA A 176 25.86 4.43 -2.38
C ALA A 176 25.79 4.27 -3.91
N GLN A 177 25.32 3.10 -4.39
CA GLN A 177 25.23 2.77 -5.81
C GLN A 177 24.16 3.62 -6.51
N ARG A 178 24.32 3.91 -7.81
CA ARG A 178 23.29 4.57 -8.62
C ARG A 178 22.11 3.64 -8.86
N ALA A 179 20.88 4.13 -8.65
CA ALA A 179 19.69 3.31 -8.82
C ALA A 179 19.48 2.80 -10.25
N GLY A 180 20.07 3.47 -11.23
CA GLY A 180 19.97 3.06 -12.65
C GLY A 180 20.75 1.79 -13.01
N THR A 181 21.59 1.26 -12.12
CA THR A 181 22.38 0.04 -12.33
C THR A 181 21.79 -1.19 -11.60
N LEU A 182 20.66 -1.04 -10.95
CA LEU A 182 19.96 -2.11 -10.23
C LEU A 182 19.26 -3.07 -11.20
N SER A 183 19.18 -4.35 -10.81
CA SER A 183 18.26 -5.30 -11.44
C SER A 183 16.79 -4.90 -11.16
N GLY A 184 15.85 -5.46 -11.90
CA GLY A 184 14.40 -5.22 -11.69
C GLY A 184 13.95 -5.53 -10.26
N GLY A 185 14.32 -6.71 -9.75
CA GLY A 185 14.00 -7.13 -8.38
C GLY A 185 14.65 -6.23 -7.31
N GLN A 186 15.92 -5.83 -7.52
CA GLN A 186 16.60 -4.88 -6.63
C GLN A 186 15.88 -3.52 -6.65
N ALA A 187 15.53 -3.01 -7.82
CA ALA A 187 14.81 -1.74 -7.95
C ALA A 187 13.45 -1.78 -7.23
N GLN A 188 12.73 -2.89 -7.34
CA GLN A 188 11.45 -3.08 -6.65
C GLN A 188 11.63 -3.14 -5.14
N ARG A 189 12.63 -3.86 -4.63
CA ARG A 189 12.95 -3.88 -3.18
C ARG A 189 13.36 -2.49 -2.66
N VAL A 190 14.07 -1.68 -3.45
CA VAL A 190 14.35 -0.28 -3.11
C VAL A 190 13.07 0.56 -3.06
N ALA A 191 12.11 0.32 -3.96
CA ALA A 191 10.81 1.00 -3.91
C ALA A 191 10.01 0.60 -2.65
N ILE A 192 10.09 -0.65 -2.21
CA ILE A 192 9.53 -1.12 -0.93
C ILE A 192 10.22 -0.40 0.23
N ALA A 193 11.56 -0.37 0.29
CA ALA A 193 12.29 0.35 1.34
C ALA A 193 11.88 1.83 1.41
N ARG A 194 11.73 2.50 0.26
CA ARG A 194 11.22 3.88 0.19
C ARG A 194 9.81 4.01 0.77
N ALA A 195 8.93 3.03 0.53
CA ALA A 195 7.59 2.99 1.10
C ALA A 195 7.63 2.81 2.62
N LEU A 196 8.49 1.94 3.15
CA LEU A 196 8.66 1.69 4.59
C LEU A 196 9.16 2.92 5.35
N VAL A 197 10.06 3.72 4.76
CA VAL A 197 10.50 5.00 5.37
C VAL A 197 9.32 5.92 5.66
N GLN A 198 8.23 5.82 4.92
CA GLN A 198 7.00 6.58 5.16
C GLN A 198 6.30 6.16 6.47
N ARG A 199 6.67 5.01 7.07
CA ARG A 199 6.05 4.38 8.26
C ARG A 199 4.56 4.14 8.04
N PRO A 200 4.18 3.38 6.99
CA PRO A 200 2.79 3.17 6.65
C PRO A 200 2.10 2.22 7.64
N HIS A 201 0.77 2.32 7.74
CA HIS A 201 -0.10 1.28 8.31
C HIS A 201 -0.68 0.40 7.21
N VAL A 202 -0.82 0.95 6.00
CA VAL A 202 -1.35 0.27 4.82
C VAL A 202 -0.33 0.36 3.70
N LEU A 203 0.01 -0.78 3.12
CA LEU A 203 0.90 -0.89 1.97
C LEU A 203 0.10 -1.39 0.77
N LEU A 204 -0.02 -0.55 -0.25
CA LEU A 204 -0.61 -0.93 -1.52
C LEU A 204 0.49 -1.30 -2.51
N ALA A 205 0.33 -2.40 -3.22
CA ALA A 205 1.27 -2.85 -4.25
C ALA A 205 0.51 -3.11 -5.56
N ASP A 206 0.72 -2.24 -6.54
CA ASP A 206 0.08 -2.33 -7.85
C ASP A 206 1.00 -3.09 -8.81
N GLU A 207 0.72 -4.37 -9.03
CA GLU A 207 1.48 -5.28 -9.88
C GLU A 207 3.00 -5.29 -9.60
N PRO A 208 3.43 -5.46 -8.35
CA PRO A 208 4.83 -5.23 -7.95
C PRO A 208 5.82 -6.20 -8.58
N VAL A 209 5.35 -7.26 -9.25
CA VAL A 209 6.17 -8.34 -9.81
C VAL A 209 5.99 -8.54 -11.32
N ALA A 210 5.19 -7.72 -12.00
CA ALA A 210 4.78 -7.95 -13.39
C ALA A 210 5.94 -8.01 -14.40
N SER A 211 7.09 -7.38 -14.10
CA SER A 211 8.25 -7.29 -15.00
C SER A 211 9.48 -8.03 -14.46
N LEU A 212 9.29 -8.91 -13.47
CA LEU A 212 10.37 -9.62 -12.80
C LEU A 212 10.42 -11.07 -13.30
N ASP A 213 11.64 -11.64 -13.25
CA ASP A 213 11.81 -13.08 -13.38
C ASP A 213 11.16 -13.80 -12.18
N PRO A 214 10.89 -15.12 -12.29
CA PRO A 214 10.17 -15.87 -11.25
C PRO A 214 10.85 -15.84 -9.88
N GLU A 215 12.18 -15.84 -9.82
CA GLU A 215 12.94 -15.83 -8.57
C GLU A 215 12.84 -14.47 -7.88
N ALA A 216 13.06 -13.39 -8.62
CA ALA A 216 12.91 -12.02 -8.11
C ALA A 216 11.46 -11.73 -7.71
N ALA A 217 10.47 -12.25 -8.45
CA ALA A 217 9.06 -12.12 -8.11
C ALA A 217 8.75 -12.81 -6.76
N ASP A 218 9.26 -14.02 -6.56
CA ASP A 218 9.09 -14.78 -5.32
C ASP A 218 9.76 -14.07 -4.13
N GLU A 219 10.95 -13.49 -4.30
CA GLU A 219 11.62 -12.68 -3.27
C GLU A 219 10.78 -11.46 -2.85
N VAL A 220 10.23 -10.72 -3.83
CA VAL A 220 9.39 -9.54 -3.56
C VAL A 220 8.11 -9.95 -2.83
N MET A 221 7.46 -11.04 -3.24
CA MET A 221 6.24 -11.51 -2.60
C MET A 221 6.50 -12.02 -1.18
N ARG A 222 7.60 -12.74 -0.94
CA ARG A 222 8.02 -13.14 0.42
C ARG A 222 8.27 -11.93 1.31
N LEU A 223 8.90 -10.89 0.78
CA LEU A 223 9.14 -9.65 1.51
C LEU A 223 7.79 -8.99 1.89
N LEU A 224 6.86 -8.82 0.95
CA LEU A 224 5.54 -8.24 1.23
C LEU A 224 4.75 -9.06 2.27
N ARG A 225 4.83 -10.40 2.18
CA ARG A 225 4.21 -11.30 3.16
C ARG A 225 4.82 -11.12 4.55
N ARG A 226 6.15 -11.06 4.66
CA ARG A 226 6.85 -10.82 5.92
C ARG A 226 6.45 -9.48 6.55
N LEU A 227 6.40 -8.40 5.76
CA LEU A 227 5.97 -7.08 6.23
C LEU A 227 4.53 -7.10 6.78
N ALA A 228 3.65 -7.93 6.20
CA ALA A 228 2.33 -8.13 6.79
C ALA A 228 2.42 -8.86 8.11
N THR A 229 3.03 -10.05 8.15
CA THR A 229 2.98 -10.95 9.32
C THR A 229 3.84 -10.50 10.48
N GLU A 230 5.03 -9.95 10.25
CA GLU A 230 6.00 -9.60 11.30
C GLU A 230 5.88 -8.13 11.72
N ASP A 231 5.67 -7.20 10.74
CA ASP A 231 5.57 -5.77 11.03
C ASP A 231 4.12 -5.28 11.19
N GLY A 232 3.15 -6.18 11.03
CA GLY A 232 1.73 -5.88 11.24
C GLY A 232 1.12 -4.93 10.21
N LEU A 233 1.72 -4.80 9.02
CA LEU A 233 1.16 -3.97 7.96
C LEU A 233 -0.10 -4.60 7.38
N ALA A 234 -1.11 -3.79 7.04
CA ALA A 234 -2.18 -4.18 6.15
C ALA A 234 -1.66 -4.09 4.71
N VAL A 235 -1.52 -5.22 4.01
CA VAL A 235 -0.99 -5.27 2.65
C VAL A 235 -2.10 -5.56 1.66
N VAL A 236 -2.27 -4.71 0.66
CA VAL A 236 -3.15 -4.96 -0.50
C VAL A 236 -2.30 -5.03 -1.75
N CYS A 237 -2.31 -6.18 -2.40
CA CYS A 237 -1.54 -6.40 -3.61
C CYS A 237 -2.47 -6.67 -4.80
N VAL A 238 -2.25 -6.02 -5.93
CA VAL A 238 -2.88 -6.34 -7.21
C VAL A 238 -1.95 -7.26 -7.98
N LEU A 239 -2.45 -8.41 -8.41
CA LEU A 239 -1.70 -9.36 -9.22
C LEU A 239 -2.52 -9.85 -10.43
N HIS A 240 -1.79 -10.31 -11.46
CA HIS A 240 -2.34 -11.04 -12.60
C HIS A 240 -2.02 -12.55 -12.56
N GLN A 241 -1.19 -12.98 -11.61
CA GLN A 241 -0.69 -14.36 -11.48
C GLN A 241 -1.40 -15.05 -10.32
N PRO A 242 -2.42 -15.89 -10.59
CA PRO A 242 -3.21 -16.54 -9.53
C PRO A 242 -2.37 -17.46 -8.64
N GLU A 243 -1.34 -18.09 -9.19
CA GLU A 243 -0.46 -19.03 -8.47
C GLU A 243 0.33 -18.30 -7.37
N LEU A 244 0.86 -17.11 -7.68
CA LEU A 244 1.52 -16.28 -6.69
C LEU A 244 0.53 -15.75 -5.65
N ALA A 245 -0.67 -15.35 -6.10
CA ALA A 245 -1.72 -14.89 -5.21
C ALA A 245 -2.11 -15.97 -4.20
N ALA A 246 -2.37 -17.20 -4.66
CA ALA A 246 -2.75 -18.31 -3.79
C ALA A 246 -1.64 -18.71 -2.81
N ARG A 247 -0.36 -18.51 -3.18
CA ARG A 247 0.79 -18.87 -2.33
C ARG A 247 1.02 -17.89 -1.19
N TYR A 248 0.77 -16.59 -1.42
CA TYR A 248 1.20 -15.54 -0.49
C TYR A 248 0.06 -14.83 0.24
N ALA A 249 -1.15 -14.80 -0.32
CA ALA A 249 -2.27 -14.10 0.29
C ALA A 249 -2.90 -14.88 1.44
N ASP A 250 -3.42 -14.15 2.43
CA ASP A 250 -4.38 -14.69 3.38
C ASP A 250 -5.76 -14.78 2.73
N ARG A 251 -6.13 -13.75 1.96
CA ARG A 251 -7.44 -13.61 1.35
C ARG A 251 -7.32 -13.14 -0.10
N LEU A 252 -8.16 -13.71 -0.96
CA LEU A 252 -8.27 -13.37 -2.36
C LEU A 252 -9.59 -12.66 -2.65
N VAL A 253 -9.49 -11.57 -3.38
CA VAL A 253 -10.63 -10.78 -3.86
C VAL A 253 -10.65 -10.84 -5.38
N GLY A 254 -11.73 -11.36 -5.95
CA GLY A 254 -11.97 -11.40 -7.38
C GLY A 254 -12.73 -10.18 -7.84
N LEU A 255 -12.18 -9.42 -8.81
CA LEU A 255 -12.81 -8.25 -9.40
C LEU A 255 -13.06 -8.47 -10.89
N ARG A 256 -14.31 -8.33 -11.32
CA ARG A 256 -14.72 -8.45 -12.72
C ARG A 256 -15.71 -7.34 -13.09
N ASN A 257 -15.48 -6.65 -14.20
CA ASN A 257 -16.36 -5.59 -14.71
C ASN A 257 -16.77 -4.53 -13.64
N GLY A 258 -15.82 -4.18 -12.76
CA GLY A 258 -16.04 -3.22 -11.69
C GLY A 258 -16.81 -3.75 -10.48
N GLN A 259 -17.13 -5.03 -10.44
CA GLN A 259 -17.85 -5.66 -9.33
C GLN A 259 -17.02 -6.75 -8.65
N MET A 260 -17.24 -6.95 -7.37
CA MET A 260 -16.63 -8.02 -6.61
C MET A 260 -17.35 -9.34 -6.91
N GLU A 261 -16.63 -10.33 -7.42
CA GLU A 261 -17.14 -11.68 -7.67
C GLU A 261 -17.03 -12.58 -6.44
N PHE A 262 -15.94 -12.42 -5.68
CA PHE A 262 -15.70 -13.12 -4.44
C PHE A 262 -14.71 -12.36 -3.54
N ASP A 263 -14.81 -12.63 -2.23
CA ASP A 263 -13.87 -12.22 -1.18
C ASP A 263 -13.78 -13.38 -0.18
N GLN A 264 -12.72 -14.20 -0.26
CA GLN A 264 -12.59 -15.47 0.46
C GLN A 264 -11.15 -15.68 0.93
N GLN A 265 -10.99 -16.55 1.96
CA GLN A 265 -9.67 -17.02 2.35
C GLN A 265 -8.99 -17.74 1.17
N ALA A 266 -7.69 -17.51 0.99
CA ALA A 266 -6.98 -18.00 -0.20
C ALA A 266 -7.11 -19.52 -0.42
N PRO A 267 -7.08 -20.39 0.61
CA PRO A 267 -7.27 -21.85 0.42
C PRO A 267 -8.69 -22.25 0.00
N GLU A 268 -9.70 -21.39 0.18
CA GLU A 268 -11.10 -21.69 -0.14
C GLU A 268 -11.47 -21.36 -1.59
N VAL A 269 -10.60 -20.59 -2.28
CA VAL A 269 -10.88 -20.14 -3.65
C VAL A 269 -10.57 -21.24 -4.65
N SER A 270 -11.58 -21.67 -5.40
CA SER A 270 -11.43 -22.68 -6.43
C SER A 270 -10.83 -22.15 -7.73
N SER A 271 -10.12 -23.01 -8.46
CA SER A 271 -9.60 -22.67 -9.79
C SER A 271 -10.71 -22.21 -10.76
N ALA A 272 -11.93 -22.75 -10.62
CA ALA A 272 -13.07 -22.34 -11.43
C ALA A 272 -13.52 -20.90 -11.14
N GLN A 273 -13.49 -20.45 -9.88
CA GLN A 273 -13.78 -19.06 -9.53
C GLN A 273 -12.71 -18.11 -10.13
N ILE A 274 -11.45 -18.47 -10.01
CA ILE A 274 -10.35 -17.71 -10.60
C ILE A 274 -10.50 -17.63 -12.12
N SER A 275 -10.76 -18.75 -12.80
CA SER A 275 -10.92 -18.77 -14.26
C SER A 275 -12.04 -17.85 -14.74
N ARG A 276 -13.14 -17.73 -13.99
CA ARG A 276 -14.27 -16.84 -14.34
C ARG A 276 -13.86 -15.36 -14.40
N LEU A 277 -12.83 -14.94 -13.67
CA LEU A 277 -12.34 -13.55 -13.71
C LEU A 277 -11.70 -13.18 -15.05
N TYR A 278 -11.23 -14.19 -15.80
CA TYR A 278 -10.47 -14.01 -17.05
C TYR A 278 -11.23 -14.46 -18.30
N VAL A 279 -12.42 -15.05 -18.13
CA VAL A 279 -13.30 -15.34 -19.26
C VAL A 279 -14.01 -14.05 -19.65
N ASP A 280 -13.71 -13.51 -20.85
CA ASP A 280 -14.46 -12.41 -21.42
C ASP A 280 -15.92 -12.86 -21.56
N GLY A 281 -16.84 -12.11 -20.93
CA GLY A 281 -18.25 -12.27 -21.20
C GLY A 281 -18.49 -11.94 -22.67
N ALA A 282 -18.75 -12.98 -23.47
CA ALA A 282 -19.29 -12.80 -24.79
C ALA A 282 -20.60 -12.01 -24.67
N SER A 283 -20.59 -10.75 -25.08
CA SER A 283 -21.73 -9.89 -25.26
C SER A 283 -21.86 -9.53 -26.72
#